data_cee60020ff5b1c779ea82809d9c23e8e
#
_entry.id   cee60020ff5b1c779ea82809d9c23e8e
#
_cell.length_a   1.000
_cell.length_b   1.000
_cell.length_c   1.000
_cell.angle_alpha   90.00
_cell.angle_beta   90.00
_cell.angle_gamma   90.00
#
_symmetry.space_group_name_H-M   'P 1'
#
loop_
_entity.id
_entity.type
_entity.pdbx_description
1 polymer ?
#
loop_
_entity_poly.entity_id
_entity_poly.type
_entity_poly.pdbx_seq_one_letter_code
_entity_poly.pdbx_strand_id
1 'polypeptide(L)'
;MQWTYTIGPGYYYQHMGNSAGAPQNAENIKNYLTNISEDTYTPEAIIGIIANADHESYMNPGQQEHGYGGSTSRGYGLLQWTPASSKIIAYANNVGGDWYDGDIQLDYAFDLGHNVENSWIMNEPYTFAQYRLLTDPYLATKVFFRNFERGTWHSVMNEYAQYWYDTLYGSAPPLPGIDPQYVILMNKKKREERY
;
A
#
# COMPACT_ATOMS: atom_id res chain seq x y z
N MET A 1 -7.42 13.87 -6.59
CA MET A 1 -6.75 14.32 -5.31
C MET A 1 -5.39 14.95 -5.64
N GLN A 2 -4.74 15.66 -4.71
CA GLN A 2 -3.39 16.18 -4.92
C GLN A 2 -2.37 15.12 -4.48
N TRP A 3 -1.56 14.63 -5.43
CA TRP A 3 -0.53 13.63 -5.18
C TRP A 3 0.86 14.25 -5.17
N THR A 4 1.71 13.78 -4.27
CA THR A 4 3.15 14.08 -4.27
C THR A 4 3.89 12.90 -4.86
N TYR A 5 4.66 13.13 -5.93
CA TYR A 5 5.38 12.08 -6.63
C TYR A 5 6.72 12.55 -7.18
N THR A 6 7.58 11.58 -7.43
CA THR A 6 8.81 11.73 -8.21
C THR A 6 8.85 10.61 -9.24
N ILE A 7 8.95 10.95 -10.52
CA ILE A 7 9.04 9.95 -11.59
C ILE A 7 10.47 9.43 -11.67
N GLY A 8 10.63 8.13 -11.53
CA GLY A 8 11.95 7.50 -11.67
C GLY A 8 12.11 6.26 -10.80
N PRO A 9 13.28 5.59 -10.93
CA PRO A 9 13.62 4.46 -10.09
C PRO A 9 13.81 4.90 -8.64
N GLY A 10 13.17 4.19 -7.71
CA GLY A 10 13.34 4.44 -6.28
C GLY A 10 14.73 4.08 -5.78
N TYR A 11 15.06 4.57 -4.60
CA TYR A 11 16.27 4.21 -3.88
C TYR A 11 15.94 3.18 -2.79
N TYR A 12 16.73 2.12 -2.67
CA TYR A 12 16.56 0.99 -1.73
C TYR A 12 16.54 1.33 -0.23
N TYR A 13 16.63 2.60 0.18
CA TYR A 13 16.88 2.98 1.57
C TYR A 13 15.87 3.97 2.15
N GLN A 14 14.69 4.09 1.55
CA GLN A 14 13.62 4.86 2.19
C GLN A 14 12.82 3.90 3.08
N HIS A 15 12.74 4.21 4.36
CA HIS A 15 11.95 3.46 5.34
C HIS A 15 10.56 4.07 5.49
N MET A 16 9.64 3.29 6.02
CA MET A 16 8.22 3.57 6.32
C MET A 16 7.89 5.06 6.45
N GLY A 17 7.02 5.57 5.58
CA GLY A 17 6.53 6.95 5.65
C GLY A 17 7.54 8.06 5.41
N ASN A 18 8.79 7.74 5.10
CA ASN A 18 9.87 8.73 5.00
C ASN A 18 10.00 9.42 3.62
N SER A 19 9.23 9.04 2.63
CA SER A 19 9.16 9.83 1.41
C SER A 19 8.40 11.14 1.67
N ALA A 20 8.83 12.24 1.08
CA ALA A 20 8.31 13.58 1.37
C ALA A 20 6.79 13.74 1.17
N GLY A 21 6.15 12.84 0.45
CA GLY A 21 4.70 12.85 0.19
C GLY A 21 3.94 11.68 0.81
N ALA A 22 4.62 10.75 1.50
CA ALA A 22 3.99 9.51 1.94
C ALA A 22 2.75 9.72 2.83
N PRO A 23 2.74 10.60 3.84
CA PRO A 23 1.55 10.79 4.67
C PRO A 23 0.36 11.34 3.88
N GLN A 24 0.58 12.30 2.97
CA GLN A 24 -0.49 12.84 2.13
C GLN A 24 -1.01 11.79 1.15
N ASN A 25 -0.12 11.02 0.54
CA ASN A 25 -0.50 9.98 -0.41
C ASN A 25 -1.24 8.82 0.29
N ALA A 26 -0.89 8.49 1.53
CA ALA A 26 -1.63 7.52 2.34
C ALA A 26 -3.04 8.02 2.69
N GLU A 27 -3.19 9.29 3.06
CA GLU A 27 -4.51 9.91 3.24
C GLU A 27 -5.33 9.91 1.94
N ASN A 28 -4.71 10.11 0.78
CA ASN A 28 -5.38 10.03 -0.50
C ASN A 28 -5.92 8.60 -0.78
N ILE A 29 -5.10 7.56 -0.52
CA ILE A 29 -5.55 6.16 -0.64
C ILE A 29 -6.72 5.88 0.31
N LYS A 30 -6.60 6.28 1.56
CA LYS A 30 -7.68 6.14 2.55
C LYS A 30 -8.96 6.85 2.08
N ASN A 31 -8.86 8.10 1.65
CA ASN A 31 -10.01 8.87 1.19
C ASN A 31 -10.66 8.25 -0.06
N TYR A 32 -9.86 7.72 -0.98
CA TYR A 32 -10.37 7.02 -2.15
C TYR A 32 -11.20 5.80 -1.75
N LEU A 33 -10.61 4.91 -0.96
CA LEU A 33 -11.24 3.65 -0.55
C LEU A 33 -12.44 3.84 0.41
N THR A 34 -12.49 4.96 1.13
CA THR A 34 -13.59 5.26 2.06
C THR A 34 -14.76 5.97 1.38
N ASN A 35 -14.50 6.88 0.42
CA ASN A 35 -15.48 7.85 -0.03
C ASN A 35 -15.73 7.83 -1.56
N ILE A 36 -14.84 7.26 -2.35
CA ILE A 36 -14.90 7.30 -3.82
C ILE A 36 -15.20 5.91 -4.38
N SER A 37 -14.50 4.88 -3.87
CA SER A 37 -14.71 3.49 -4.29
C SER A 37 -16.18 3.06 -4.08
N GLU A 38 -16.72 2.30 -5.02
CA GLU A 38 -18.05 1.70 -4.91
C GLU A 38 -18.09 0.59 -3.84
N ASP A 39 -16.95 0.04 -3.49
CA ASP A 39 -16.79 -1.03 -2.52
C ASP A 39 -16.62 -0.50 -1.08
N THR A 40 -17.08 -1.28 -0.11
CA THR A 40 -16.89 -0.97 1.32
C THR A 40 -15.63 -1.65 1.85
N TYR A 41 -14.77 -0.88 2.52
CA TYR A 41 -13.55 -1.34 3.18
C TYR A 41 -13.57 -0.98 4.67
N THR A 42 -13.09 -1.90 5.52
CA THR A 42 -12.79 -1.56 6.92
C THR A 42 -11.51 -0.70 7.00
N PRO A 43 -11.32 0.08 8.07
CA PRO A 43 -10.05 0.77 8.32
C PRO A 43 -8.85 -0.18 8.25
N GLU A 44 -8.98 -1.38 8.77
CA GLU A 44 -7.93 -2.40 8.82
C GLU A 44 -7.57 -2.93 7.43
N ALA A 45 -8.56 -3.15 6.57
CA ALA A 45 -8.33 -3.54 5.18
C ALA A 45 -7.64 -2.41 4.39
N ILE A 46 -8.02 -1.16 4.62
CA ILE A 46 -7.35 0.02 4.04
C ILE A 46 -5.89 0.08 4.48
N ILE A 47 -5.60 -0.16 5.76
CA ILE A 47 -4.22 -0.24 6.25
C ILE A 47 -3.44 -1.35 5.57
N GLY A 48 -4.06 -2.51 5.33
CA GLY A 48 -3.43 -3.59 4.58
C GLY A 48 -2.94 -3.16 3.20
N ILE A 49 -3.76 -2.41 2.46
CA ILE A 49 -3.40 -1.85 1.16
C ILE A 49 -2.28 -0.81 1.29
N ILE A 50 -2.42 0.13 2.22
CA ILE A 50 -1.45 1.22 2.45
C ILE A 50 -0.08 0.67 2.84
N ALA A 51 -0.01 -0.29 3.75
CA ALA A 51 1.23 -0.92 4.18
C ALA A 51 1.96 -1.61 3.01
N ASN A 52 1.22 -2.25 2.12
CA ASN A 52 1.79 -2.86 0.92
C ASN A 52 2.24 -1.81 -0.11
N ALA A 53 1.47 -0.76 -0.34
CA ALA A 53 1.87 0.34 -1.23
C ALA A 53 3.14 1.06 -0.74
N ASP A 54 3.31 1.23 0.58
CA ASP A 54 4.54 1.80 1.13
C ASP A 54 5.73 0.85 0.93
N HIS A 55 5.55 -0.45 1.14
CA HIS A 55 6.57 -1.45 0.90
C HIS A 55 7.00 -1.51 -0.59
N GLU A 56 6.05 -1.43 -1.52
CA GLU A 56 6.29 -1.56 -2.96
C GLU A 56 6.84 -0.27 -3.61
N SER A 57 6.39 0.89 -3.16
CA SER A 57 6.65 2.16 -3.85
C SER A 57 7.00 3.34 -2.95
N TYR A 58 7.10 3.13 -1.63
CA TYR A 58 7.23 4.24 -0.66
C TYR A 58 6.09 5.26 -0.78
N MET A 59 4.89 4.82 -1.10
CA MET A 59 3.72 5.66 -1.41
C MET A 59 3.89 6.61 -2.60
N ASN A 60 4.86 6.39 -3.46
CA ASN A 60 5.13 7.24 -4.62
C ASN A 60 4.44 6.69 -5.89
N PRO A 61 3.36 7.31 -6.40
CA PRO A 61 2.73 6.85 -7.63
C PRO A 61 3.61 6.99 -8.88
N GLY A 62 4.66 7.83 -8.84
CA GLY A 62 5.67 7.95 -9.90
C GLY A 62 6.81 6.93 -9.82
N GLN A 63 6.75 5.98 -8.90
CA GLN A 63 7.79 4.97 -8.68
C GLN A 63 7.95 4.04 -9.89
N GLN A 64 9.19 3.86 -10.32
CA GLN A 64 9.62 2.84 -11.27
C GLN A 64 10.49 1.80 -10.56
N GLU A 65 10.40 0.54 -10.94
CA GLU A 65 11.21 -0.52 -10.33
C GLU A 65 12.70 -0.20 -10.44
N HIS A 66 13.40 -0.31 -9.31
CA HIS A 66 14.83 0.04 -9.22
C HIS A 66 15.71 -0.88 -10.08
N GLY A 67 16.77 -0.30 -10.65
CA GLY A 67 17.82 -1.04 -11.38
C GLY A 67 17.50 -1.36 -12.83
N TYR A 68 16.32 -0.98 -13.34
CA TYR A 68 15.90 -1.32 -14.71
C TYR A 68 15.75 -0.13 -15.66
N GLY A 69 16.29 1.04 -15.28
CA GLY A 69 16.42 2.21 -16.16
C GLY A 69 15.11 2.73 -16.76
N GLY A 70 13.98 2.57 -16.03
CA GLY A 70 12.68 3.00 -16.52
C GLY A 70 12.07 2.09 -17.58
N SER A 71 12.47 0.82 -17.63
CA SER A 71 11.88 -0.16 -18.57
C SER A 71 10.40 -0.43 -18.24
N THR A 72 9.51 -0.19 -19.20
CA THR A 72 8.07 -0.42 -19.05
C THR A 72 7.66 -1.90 -18.97
N SER A 73 8.62 -2.82 -19.14
CA SER A 73 8.40 -4.25 -18.85
C SER A 73 8.47 -4.57 -17.35
N ARG A 74 8.76 -3.59 -16.51
CA ARG A 74 8.92 -3.70 -15.06
C ARG A 74 7.80 -3.02 -14.30
N GLY A 75 7.88 -3.05 -12.96
CA GLY A 75 6.86 -2.52 -12.07
C GLY A 75 6.83 -1.00 -12.01
N TYR A 76 5.64 -0.42 -12.08
CA TYR A 76 5.40 1.02 -11.96
C TYR A 76 4.25 1.30 -10.99
N GLY A 77 4.36 2.43 -10.30
CA GLY A 77 3.29 2.99 -9.49
C GLY A 77 3.19 2.42 -8.08
N LEU A 78 2.10 2.76 -7.40
CA LEU A 78 1.83 2.45 -5.99
C LEU A 78 1.96 0.96 -5.66
N LEU A 79 1.47 0.08 -6.55
CA LEU A 79 1.44 -1.38 -6.37
C LEU A 79 2.35 -2.09 -7.39
N GLN A 80 3.34 -1.42 -7.92
CA GLN A 80 4.38 -1.95 -8.83
C GLN A 80 3.83 -2.86 -9.94
N TRP A 81 2.84 -2.34 -10.69
CA TRP A 81 2.18 -3.07 -11.79
C TRP A 81 3.14 -3.56 -12.86
N THR A 82 3.35 -4.87 -12.97
CA THR A 82 4.30 -5.51 -13.89
C THR A 82 3.57 -6.40 -14.90
N PRO A 83 3.81 -6.28 -16.22
CA PRO A 83 4.57 -5.21 -16.89
C PRO A 83 3.74 -3.92 -16.98
N ALA A 84 4.38 -2.76 -16.71
CA ALA A 84 3.69 -1.48 -16.67
C ALA A 84 3.05 -1.10 -18.01
N SER A 85 3.74 -1.44 -19.13
CA SER A 85 3.31 -1.11 -20.50
C SER A 85 1.91 -1.63 -20.85
N SER A 86 1.56 -2.84 -20.46
CA SER A 86 0.28 -3.47 -20.76
C SER A 86 -0.74 -3.37 -19.62
N LYS A 87 -0.37 -2.77 -18.50
CA LYS A 87 -1.21 -2.57 -17.33
C LYS A 87 -1.47 -1.08 -17.09
N ILE A 88 -0.81 -0.47 -16.13
CA ILE A 88 -1.12 0.88 -15.70
C ILE A 88 -0.90 1.95 -16.78
N ILE A 89 0.15 1.81 -17.62
CA ILE A 89 0.38 2.74 -18.72
C ILE A 89 -0.72 2.62 -19.79
N ALA A 90 -1.08 1.39 -20.16
CA ALA A 90 -2.14 1.17 -21.14
C ALA A 90 -3.48 1.69 -20.65
N TYR A 91 -3.80 1.47 -19.36
CA TYR A 91 -5.02 2.00 -18.74
C TYR A 91 -5.04 3.52 -18.72
N ALA A 92 -3.97 4.17 -18.24
CA ALA A 92 -3.86 5.62 -18.18
C ALA A 92 -4.03 6.26 -19.58
N ASN A 93 -3.39 5.71 -20.61
CA ASN A 93 -3.58 6.17 -21.98
C ASN A 93 -5.01 6.03 -22.48
N ASN A 94 -5.71 4.94 -22.09
CA ASN A 94 -7.11 4.70 -22.48
C ASN A 94 -8.08 5.70 -21.85
N VAL A 95 -7.82 6.13 -20.61
CA VAL A 95 -8.66 7.13 -19.92
C VAL A 95 -8.19 8.57 -20.14
N GLY A 96 -7.13 8.77 -20.91
CA GLY A 96 -6.62 10.09 -21.27
C GLY A 96 -5.86 10.81 -20.17
N GLY A 97 -5.15 10.06 -19.33
CA GLY A 97 -4.38 10.61 -18.21
C GLY A 97 -2.95 10.03 -18.11
N ASP A 98 -2.30 10.37 -17.04
CA ASP A 98 -0.91 9.99 -16.79
C ASP A 98 -0.81 8.76 -15.86
N TRP A 99 0.09 7.83 -16.16
CA TRP A 99 0.27 6.61 -15.38
C TRP A 99 0.73 6.88 -13.93
N TYR A 100 1.35 8.03 -13.66
CA TYR A 100 1.80 8.46 -12.33
C TYR A 100 0.75 9.28 -11.56
N ASP A 101 -0.45 9.43 -12.09
CA ASP A 101 -1.59 9.95 -11.34
C ASP A 101 -2.12 8.86 -10.40
N GLY A 102 -2.08 9.14 -9.09
CA GLY A 102 -2.51 8.18 -8.09
C GLY A 102 -4.02 7.90 -8.13
N ASP A 103 -4.86 8.86 -8.57
CA ASP A 103 -6.30 8.63 -8.72
C ASP A 103 -6.57 7.61 -9.84
N ILE A 104 -5.86 7.73 -10.96
CA ILE A 104 -5.92 6.76 -12.08
C ILE A 104 -5.41 5.39 -11.63
N GLN A 105 -4.37 5.33 -10.79
CA GLN A 105 -3.85 4.07 -10.28
C GLN A 105 -4.83 3.37 -9.34
N LEU A 106 -5.52 4.12 -8.47
CA LEU A 106 -6.53 3.56 -7.58
C LEU A 106 -7.77 3.10 -8.34
N ASP A 107 -8.21 3.87 -9.35
CA ASP A 107 -9.30 3.50 -10.24
C ASP A 107 -8.98 2.20 -11.01
N TYR A 108 -7.76 2.10 -11.57
CA TYR A 108 -7.28 0.87 -12.19
C TYR A 108 -7.26 -0.32 -11.24
N ALA A 109 -6.86 -0.08 -9.98
CA ALA A 109 -6.71 -1.13 -8.98
C ALA A 109 -8.05 -1.64 -8.45
N PHE A 110 -8.94 -0.75 -8.05
CA PHE A 110 -10.05 -1.06 -7.15
C PHE A 110 -11.44 -0.82 -7.73
N ASP A 111 -11.60 0.10 -8.69
CA ASP A 111 -12.90 0.41 -9.28
C ASP A 111 -13.03 -0.09 -10.72
N LEU A 112 -13.08 0.80 -11.72
CA LEU A 112 -13.34 0.44 -13.11
C LEU A 112 -12.37 -0.60 -13.67
N GLY A 113 -11.15 -0.63 -13.15
CA GLY A 113 -10.15 -1.64 -13.53
C GLY A 113 -10.33 -2.99 -12.85
N HIS A 114 -10.82 -3.02 -11.60
CA HIS A 114 -10.94 -4.22 -10.75
C HIS A 114 -9.71 -5.13 -10.75
N ASN A 115 -8.51 -4.57 -10.99
CA ASN A 115 -7.33 -5.39 -11.27
C ASN A 115 -6.77 -6.10 -10.04
N VAL A 116 -6.98 -5.55 -8.83
CA VAL A 116 -6.62 -6.25 -7.58
C VAL A 116 -7.48 -7.49 -7.42
N GLU A 117 -8.80 -7.38 -7.54
CA GLU A 117 -9.72 -8.51 -7.42
C GLU A 117 -9.48 -9.56 -8.51
N ASN A 118 -9.35 -9.13 -9.78
CA ASN A 118 -9.10 -10.00 -10.91
C ASN A 118 -7.75 -10.75 -10.83
N SER A 119 -6.78 -10.21 -10.09
CA SER A 119 -5.44 -10.78 -9.88
C SER A 119 -5.33 -11.56 -8.56
N TRP A 120 -6.41 -11.65 -7.78
CA TRP A 120 -6.40 -12.23 -6.45
C TRP A 120 -6.21 -13.74 -6.48
N ILE A 121 -5.21 -14.24 -5.77
CA ILE A 121 -4.94 -15.68 -5.60
C ILE A 121 -5.00 -15.99 -4.10
N MET A 122 -5.88 -16.90 -3.69
CA MET A 122 -6.07 -17.25 -2.28
C MET A 122 -4.91 -18.09 -1.71
N ASN A 123 -3.73 -17.50 -1.57
CA ASN A 123 -2.62 -18.08 -0.80
C ASN A 123 -2.88 -18.04 0.72
N GLU A 124 -3.59 -17.02 1.18
CA GLU A 124 -4.29 -17.01 2.46
C GLU A 124 -5.80 -17.22 2.18
N PRO A 125 -6.56 -17.91 3.05
CA PRO A 125 -7.90 -18.43 2.74
C PRO A 125 -9.01 -17.34 2.80
N TYR A 126 -8.80 -16.24 2.12
CA TYR A 126 -9.73 -15.11 2.04
C TYR A 126 -9.97 -14.71 0.60
N THR A 127 -11.22 -14.64 0.17
CA THR A 127 -11.62 -13.97 -1.07
C THR A 127 -11.36 -12.47 -0.95
N PHE A 128 -11.32 -11.72 -2.07
CA PHE A 128 -11.17 -10.27 -2.01
C PHE A 128 -12.33 -9.60 -1.26
N ALA A 129 -13.56 -10.06 -1.46
CA ALA A 129 -14.73 -9.58 -0.72
C ALA A 129 -14.60 -9.80 0.81
N GLN A 130 -14.05 -10.94 1.25
CA GLN A 130 -13.77 -11.19 2.66
C GLN A 130 -12.61 -10.33 3.19
N TYR A 131 -11.58 -10.14 2.36
CA TYR A 131 -10.45 -9.26 2.68
C TYR A 131 -10.91 -7.85 3.05
N ARG A 132 -11.80 -7.27 2.25
CA ARG A 132 -12.31 -5.89 2.47
C ARG A 132 -12.96 -5.69 3.84
N LEU A 133 -13.42 -6.75 4.48
CA LEU A 133 -14.12 -6.75 5.77
C LEU A 133 -13.26 -7.22 6.95
N LEU A 134 -11.96 -7.45 6.75
CA LEU A 134 -11.05 -7.82 7.83
C LEU A 134 -10.94 -6.68 8.85
N THR A 135 -10.91 -7.05 10.13
CA THR A 135 -10.86 -6.12 11.28
C THR A 135 -9.55 -6.23 12.09
N ASP A 136 -8.55 -6.88 11.53
CA ASP A 136 -7.19 -6.97 12.07
C ASP A 136 -6.22 -6.42 11.02
N PRO A 137 -5.54 -5.28 11.26
CA PRO A 137 -4.67 -4.64 10.28
C PRO A 137 -3.46 -5.49 9.91
N TYR A 138 -2.97 -6.33 10.82
CA TYR A 138 -1.83 -7.22 10.57
C TYR A 138 -2.22 -8.38 9.68
N LEU A 139 -3.40 -8.97 9.95
CA LEU A 139 -3.98 -10.00 9.09
C LEU A 139 -4.30 -9.44 7.71
N ALA A 140 -4.91 -8.25 7.63
CA ALA A 140 -5.22 -7.60 6.37
C ALA A 140 -3.94 -7.33 5.55
N THR A 141 -2.88 -6.81 6.18
CA THR A 141 -1.58 -6.60 5.52
C THR A 141 -1.00 -7.91 4.99
N LYS A 142 -1.04 -8.97 5.79
CA LYS A 142 -0.56 -10.30 5.38
C LYS A 142 -1.37 -10.88 4.23
N VAL A 143 -2.70 -10.81 4.31
CA VAL A 143 -3.60 -11.36 3.29
C VAL A 143 -3.39 -10.63 1.96
N PHE A 144 -3.30 -9.29 1.95
CA PHE A 144 -3.03 -8.52 0.73
C PHE A 144 -1.68 -8.90 0.14
N PHE A 145 -0.62 -8.90 0.95
CA PHE A 145 0.73 -9.28 0.52
C PHE A 145 0.79 -10.69 -0.07
N ARG A 146 0.11 -11.67 0.54
CA ARG A 146 0.14 -13.06 0.08
C ARG A 146 -0.74 -13.32 -1.13
N ASN A 147 -1.92 -12.68 -1.19
CA ASN A 147 -2.93 -12.98 -2.19
C ASN A 147 -2.80 -12.11 -3.45
N PHE A 148 -2.37 -10.85 -3.29
CA PHE A 148 -2.18 -9.93 -4.41
C PHE A 148 -0.71 -9.81 -4.83
N GLU A 149 0.22 -9.43 -3.94
CA GLU A 149 1.64 -9.27 -4.25
C GLU A 149 2.37 -10.61 -4.44
N ARG A 150 1.86 -11.68 -3.83
CA ARG A 150 2.39 -13.07 -3.93
C ARG A 150 3.80 -13.22 -3.36
N GLY A 151 4.21 -12.32 -2.52
CA GLY A 151 5.52 -12.31 -1.87
C GLY A 151 5.67 -13.39 -0.79
N THR A 152 6.90 -13.66 -0.38
CA THR A 152 7.19 -14.43 0.84
C THR A 152 6.97 -13.52 2.04
N TRP A 153 6.09 -13.93 2.97
CA TRP A 153 5.75 -13.12 4.12
C TRP A 153 6.96 -12.80 5.01
N HIS A 154 7.07 -11.55 5.40
CA HIS A 154 8.06 -11.03 6.33
C HIS A 154 7.37 -10.29 7.47
N SER A 155 7.75 -10.60 8.72
CA SER A 155 7.13 -9.99 9.90
C SER A 155 7.34 -8.46 9.99
N VAL A 156 8.32 -7.92 9.29
CA VAL A 156 8.52 -6.46 9.15
C VAL A 156 7.29 -5.75 8.58
N MET A 157 6.47 -6.41 7.78
CA MET A 157 5.22 -5.85 7.28
C MET A 157 4.22 -5.48 8.39
N ASN A 158 4.32 -6.12 9.57
CA ASN A 158 3.53 -5.72 10.73
C ASN A 158 3.93 -4.32 11.25
N GLU A 159 5.19 -3.92 11.08
CA GLU A 159 5.66 -2.59 11.47
C GLU A 159 5.08 -1.51 10.53
N TYR A 160 4.93 -1.82 9.23
CA TYR A 160 4.24 -0.95 8.28
C TYR A 160 2.76 -0.80 8.65
N ALA A 161 2.07 -1.90 8.97
CA ALA A 161 0.68 -1.88 9.39
C ALA A 161 0.50 -1.04 10.68
N GLN A 162 1.35 -1.26 11.68
CA GLN A 162 1.34 -0.50 12.94
C GLN A 162 1.55 1.00 12.69
N TYR A 163 2.59 1.35 11.93
CA TYR A 163 2.94 2.74 11.64
C TYR A 163 1.78 3.48 10.96
N TRP A 164 1.19 2.89 9.93
CA TRP A 164 0.12 3.53 9.17
C TRP A 164 -1.20 3.54 9.92
N TYR A 165 -1.49 2.51 10.73
CA TYR A 165 -2.68 2.55 11.57
C TYR A 165 -2.58 3.67 12.62
N ASP A 166 -1.45 3.79 13.32
CA ASP A 166 -1.20 4.86 14.29
C ASP A 166 -1.26 6.24 13.64
N THR A 167 -0.77 6.36 12.42
CA THR A 167 -0.74 7.64 11.68
C THR A 167 -2.15 8.10 11.26
N LEU A 168 -2.99 7.18 10.77
CA LEU A 168 -4.25 7.51 10.10
C LEU A 168 -5.50 7.34 10.97
N TYR A 169 -5.44 6.48 11.98
CA TYR A 169 -6.60 6.13 12.82
C TYR A 169 -6.32 6.21 14.33
N GLY A 170 -5.11 6.53 14.74
CA GLY A 170 -4.67 6.51 16.14
C GLY A 170 -4.02 5.21 16.52
N SER A 171 -4.09 4.79 17.81
CA SER A 171 -3.36 3.61 18.27
C SER A 171 -3.89 2.32 17.65
N ALA A 172 -3.02 1.57 16.99
CA ALA A 172 -3.33 0.24 16.47
C ALA A 172 -3.60 -0.77 17.61
N PRO A 173 -4.39 -1.83 17.34
CA PRO A 173 -4.49 -2.95 18.26
C PRO A 173 -3.10 -3.58 18.48
N PRO A 174 -2.86 -4.22 19.66
CA PRO A 174 -1.56 -4.85 19.93
C PRO A 174 -1.26 -5.95 18.93
N LEU A 175 0.00 -6.09 18.56
CA LEU A 175 0.49 -7.15 17.68
C LEU A 175 0.12 -8.53 18.24
N PRO A 176 -0.44 -9.44 17.42
CA PRO A 176 -0.75 -10.79 17.86
C PRO A 176 0.50 -11.49 18.43
N GLY A 177 0.39 -12.00 19.67
CA GLY A 177 1.49 -12.72 20.33
C GLY A 177 2.59 -11.84 20.93
N ILE A 178 2.48 -10.53 20.89
CA ILE A 178 3.40 -9.60 21.57
C ILE A 178 2.70 -9.01 22.80
N ASP A 179 3.37 -9.08 23.95
CA ASP A 179 2.89 -8.43 25.18
C ASP A 179 2.69 -6.92 24.91
N PRO A 180 1.49 -6.36 25.19
CA PRO A 180 1.22 -4.93 25.04
C PRO A 180 2.23 -4.02 25.75
N GLN A 181 2.81 -4.47 26.86
CA GLN A 181 3.86 -3.73 27.58
C GLN A 181 5.16 -3.61 26.77
N TYR A 182 5.46 -4.61 25.93
CA TYR A 182 6.64 -4.58 25.05
C TYR A 182 6.47 -3.52 23.94
N VAL A 183 5.27 -3.38 23.39
CA VAL A 183 4.95 -2.35 22.39
C VAL A 183 5.09 -0.95 22.98
N ILE A 184 4.62 -0.74 24.21
CA ILE A 184 4.75 0.54 24.94
C ILE A 184 6.23 0.90 25.16
N LEU A 185 7.05 -0.08 25.54
CA LEU A 185 8.49 0.10 25.76
C LEU A 185 9.23 0.48 24.45
N MET A 186 8.90 -0.17 23.35
CA MET A 186 9.49 0.12 22.03
C MET A 186 9.13 1.53 21.54
N ASN A 187 7.86 1.93 21.70
CA ASN A 187 7.40 3.27 21.33
C ASN A 187 8.04 4.37 22.21
N LYS A 188 8.25 4.10 23.50
CA LYS A 188 8.94 5.02 24.41
C LYS A 188 10.40 5.18 23.98
N LYS A 189 11.12 4.09 23.68
CA LYS A 189 12.50 4.11 23.22
C LYS A 189 12.66 4.88 21.90
N LYS A 190 11.77 4.65 20.92
CA LYS A 190 11.75 5.41 19.64
C LYS A 190 11.52 6.91 19.83
N ARG A 191 10.77 7.32 20.87
CA ARG A 191 10.59 8.75 21.19
C ARG A 191 11.83 9.35 21.82
N GLU A 192 12.54 8.63 22.66
CA GLU A 192 13.77 9.07 23.32
C GLU A 192 14.96 9.18 22.35
N GLU A 193 14.98 8.39 21.27
CA GLU A 193 16.03 8.42 20.24
C GLU A 193 15.83 9.57 19.20
N ARG A 194 14.70 10.30 19.25
CA ARG A 194 14.41 11.43 18.34
C ARG A 194 14.79 12.81 18.89
N TYR A 195 15.37 12.84 20.09
CA TYR A 195 15.87 14.05 20.75
C TYR A 195 17.35 13.89 21.15
#